data_b0d87717f6d8c38d95efec433c1deaf9
#
_entry.id   b0d87717f6d8c38d95efec433c1deaf9
#
_cell.length_a   1.000
_cell.length_b   1.000
_cell.length_c   1.000
_cell.angle_alpha   90.00
_cell.angle_beta   90.00
_cell.angle_gamma   90.00
#
_symmetry.space_group_name_H-M   'P 1'
#
loop_
_entity.id
_entity.type
_entity.pdbx_description
1 polymer ?
#
loop_
_entity_poly.entity_id
_entity_poly.type
_entity_poly.pdbx_seq_one_letter_code
_entity_poly.pdbx_strand_id
1 'polypeptide(L)'
;SELLKEDKVTISCELFPPKKGSQLDNYKAIVGKMAELKPSYISCTYGATGGTSDYTVEIADTINSYHIPAIAHLTCASSTKEKVQSVIAQLKERKIENILALRGDIPENADFPLPDQYHHAIELIREIKDSGDFCIGGACYPEGHPEAGCEYLTTQMFFDNNIYYRFMYKALQKGIHVPVVPGIMPVTNAAQVKRTISLTGNLVPAKFLSIVDRFGDNPDAMKQAGIAYATEQIIDLIANGVNHIHIYSMNKPDVAGAIMNNLSDIYVRE
;
A
#
# COMPACT_ATOMS: atom_id res chain seq x y z
N SER A 1 -11.08 -9.03 -4.06
CA SER A 1 -10.52 -10.33 -3.59
C SER A 1 -10.40 -11.38 -4.71
N GLU A 2 -11.17 -11.28 -5.80
CA GLU A 2 -11.13 -12.27 -6.90
C GLU A 2 -9.75 -12.36 -7.55
N LEU A 3 -9.12 -11.24 -7.89
CA LEU A 3 -7.76 -11.18 -8.43
C LEU A 3 -6.73 -11.93 -7.57
N LEU A 4 -6.90 -11.93 -6.25
CA LEU A 4 -5.96 -12.56 -5.32
C LEU A 4 -6.22 -14.08 -5.13
N LYS A 5 -7.23 -14.64 -5.81
CA LYS A 5 -7.51 -16.07 -5.85
C LYS A 5 -6.97 -16.74 -7.13
N GLU A 6 -6.57 -15.92 -8.10
CA GLU A 6 -6.03 -16.41 -9.37
C GLU A 6 -4.56 -16.81 -9.20
N ASP A 7 -4.18 -17.91 -9.85
CA ASP A 7 -2.79 -18.39 -9.87
C ASP A 7 -1.99 -17.67 -10.98
N LYS A 8 -2.02 -16.33 -10.93
CA LYS A 8 -1.23 -15.48 -11.82
C LYS A 8 -0.50 -14.41 -11.04
N VAL A 9 0.64 -13.96 -11.56
CA VAL A 9 1.38 -12.84 -10.97
C VAL A 9 0.59 -11.55 -11.14
N THR A 10 0.37 -10.83 -10.05
CA THR A 10 -0.25 -9.51 -10.05
C THR A 10 0.69 -8.48 -9.43
N ILE A 11 0.79 -7.31 -10.05
CA ILE A 11 1.57 -6.18 -9.53
C ILE A 11 0.65 -4.98 -9.38
N SER A 12 0.61 -4.44 -8.19
CA SER A 12 -0.17 -3.25 -7.84
C SER A 12 0.72 -2.11 -7.36
N CYS A 13 0.22 -0.89 -7.42
CA CYS A 13 0.95 0.30 -7.02
C CYS A 13 0.13 1.14 -6.04
N GLU A 14 0.84 1.82 -5.12
CA GLU A 14 0.23 2.79 -4.21
C GLU A 14 0.46 4.23 -4.66
N LEU A 15 -0.57 5.06 -4.54
CA LEU A 15 -0.52 6.49 -4.75
C LEU A 15 -0.95 7.24 -3.49
N PHE A 16 -0.40 8.44 -3.29
CA PHE A 16 -0.83 9.39 -2.27
C PHE A 16 -1.71 10.46 -2.89
N PRO A 17 -2.82 10.88 -2.25
CA PRO A 17 -3.58 12.03 -2.67
C PRO A 17 -2.82 13.35 -2.41
N PRO A 18 -3.18 14.45 -3.09
CA PRO A 18 -2.55 15.74 -2.87
C PRO A 18 -2.89 16.29 -1.48
N LYS A 19 -1.97 17.11 -0.94
CA LYS A 19 -2.21 17.83 0.32
C LYS A 19 -3.12 19.06 0.15
N LYS A 20 -3.21 19.60 -1.07
CA LYS A 20 -3.99 20.81 -1.39
C LYS A 20 -4.72 20.60 -2.71
N GLY A 21 -5.95 21.12 -2.82
CA GLY A 21 -6.77 21.03 -4.03
C GLY A 21 -6.11 21.63 -5.28
N SER A 22 -5.28 22.68 -5.13
CA SER A 22 -4.51 23.26 -6.23
C SER A 22 -3.52 22.30 -6.90
N GLN A 23 -3.25 21.15 -6.31
CA GLN A 23 -2.34 20.12 -6.85
C GLN A 23 -3.10 18.98 -7.54
N LEU A 24 -4.42 18.96 -7.47
CA LEU A 24 -5.24 17.81 -7.86
C LEU A 24 -5.04 17.41 -9.32
N ASP A 25 -4.99 18.36 -10.25
CA ASP A 25 -4.78 18.09 -11.68
C ASP A 25 -3.41 17.44 -11.95
N ASN A 26 -2.37 17.88 -11.22
CA ASN A 26 -1.06 17.25 -11.31
C ASN A 26 -1.09 15.79 -10.81
N TYR A 27 -1.84 15.52 -9.73
CA TYR A 27 -1.98 14.16 -9.21
C TYR A 27 -2.84 13.28 -10.13
N LYS A 28 -3.87 13.82 -10.77
CA LYS A 28 -4.62 13.11 -11.82
C LYS A 28 -3.71 12.75 -13.02
N ALA A 29 -2.78 13.62 -13.39
CA ALA A 29 -1.77 13.30 -14.40
C ALA A 29 -0.81 12.18 -13.96
N ILE A 30 -0.46 12.11 -12.67
CA ILE A 30 0.33 10.99 -12.11
C ILE A 30 -0.48 9.69 -12.17
N VAL A 31 -1.78 9.71 -11.84
CA VAL A 31 -2.67 8.55 -11.99
C VAL A 31 -2.67 8.07 -13.45
N GLY A 32 -2.81 8.96 -14.42
CA GLY A 32 -2.76 8.61 -15.85
C GLY A 32 -1.46 7.88 -16.23
N LYS A 33 -0.31 8.44 -15.84
CA LYS A 33 1.00 7.81 -16.08
C LYS A 33 1.15 6.46 -15.38
N MET A 34 0.57 6.30 -14.19
CA MET A 34 0.57 5.01 -13.49
C MET A 34 -0.35 4.01 -14.19
N ALA A 35 -1.50 4.46 -14.68
CA ALA A 35 -2.45 3.63 -15.42
C ALA A 35 -1.85 3.09 -16.74
N GLU A 36 -1.02 3.88 -17.43
CA GLU A 36 -0.29 3.43 -18.64
C GLU A 36 0.61 2.21 -18.37
N LEU A 37 1.05 2.01 -17.13
CA LEU A 37 1.84 0.83 -16.73
C LEU A 37 0.98 -0.44 -16.63
N LYS A 38 -0.36 -0.30 -16.64
CA LYS A 38 -1.34 -1.39 -16.50
C LYS A 38 -1.10 -2.25 -15.25
N PRO A 39 -1.03 -1.68 -14.04
CA PRO A 39 -0.99 -2.48 -12.82
C PRO A 39 -2.32 -3.21 -12.63
N SER A 40 -2.31 -4.32 -11.91
CA SER A 40 -3.52 -5.12 -11.65
C SER A 40 -4.56 -4.36 -10.81
N TYR A 41 -4.11 -3.46 -9.95
CA TYR A 41 -4.93 -2.47 -9.24
C TYR A 41 -4.06 -1.34 -8.72
N ILE A 42 -4.68 -0.22 -8.33
CA ILE A 42 -3.97 0.90 -7.69
C ILE A 42 -4.66 1.22 -6.37
N SER A 43 -3.88 1.33 -5.28
CA SER A 43 -4.38 1.83 -4.01
C SER A 43 -4.10 3.33 -3.85
N CYS A 44 -5.00 4.03 -3.14
CA CYS A 44 -4.85 5.43 -2.81
C CYS A 44 -4.91 5.62 -1.29
N THR A 45 -3.85 6.20 -0.71
CA THR A 45 -3.77 6.41 0.74
C THR A 45 -4.77 7.45 1.24
N TYR A 46 -5.11 7.38 2.53
CA TYR A 46 -6.08 8.30 3.16
C TYR A 46 -5.41 9.53 3.79
N GLY A 47 -4.08 9.48 3.99
CA GLY A 47 -3.30 10.51 4.67
C GLY A 47 -3.30 10.39 6.19
N ALA A 48 -2.13 10.05 6.73
CA ALA A 48 -1.94 9.79 8.15
C ALA A 48 -2.20 11.01 9.07
N THR A 49 -2.18 12.21 8.53
CA THR A 49 -2.32 13.48 9.30
C THR A 49 -3.64 14.21 9.07
N GLY A 50 -4.64 13.57 8.46
CA GLY A 50 -6.00 14.12 8.29
C GLY A 50 -6.18 15.17 7.18
N GLY A 51 -5.11 15.74 6.63
CA GLY A 51 -5.21 16.82 5.64
C GLY A 51 -5.36 16.38 4.18
N THR A 52 -5.26 15.09 3.88
CA THR A 52 -5.29 14.54 2.51
C THR A 52 -6.49 13.63 2.25
N SER A 53 -7.26 13.28 3.30
CA SER A 53 -8.41 12.38 3.22
C SER A 53 -9.51 12.86 2.25
N ASP A 54 -9.66 14.17 2.08
CA ASP A 54 -10.71 14.74 1.25
C ASP A 54 -10.54 14.44 -0.26
N TYR A 55 -9.31 14.11 -0.68
CA TYR A 55 -9.03 13.83 -2.09
C TYR A 55 -8.89 12.33 -2.40
N THR A 56 -8.89 11.46 -1.38
CA THR A 56 -8.75 10.01 -1.58
C THR A 56 -9.84 9.45 -2.49
N VAL A 57 -11.10 9.84 -2.24
CA VAL A 57 -12.24 9.38 -3.04
C VAL A 57 -12.13 9.87 -4.49
N GLU A 58 -11.70 11.11 -4.70
CA GLU A 58 -11.55 11.67 -6.05
C GLU A 58 -10.41 11.02 -6.84
N ILE A 59 -9.29 10.73 -6.17
CA ILE A 59 -8.19 9.98 -6.81
C ILE A 59 -8.59 8.53 -7.11
N ALA A 60 -9.30 7.85 -6.19
CA ALA A 60 -9.80 6.51 -6.43
C ALA A 60 -10.81 6.45 -7.60
N ASP A 61 -11.69 7.45 -7.71
CA ASP A 61 -12.59 7.61 -8.84
C ASP A 61 -11.84 7.85 -10.16
N THR A 62 -10.79 8.65 -10.11
CA THR A 62 -9.90 8.86 -11.26
C THR A 62 -9.23 7.55 -11.68
N ILE A 63 -8.75 6.73 -10.73
CA ILE A 63 -8.17 5.41 -11.03
C ILE A 63 -9.20 4.52 -11.74
N ASN A 64 -10.42 4.42 -11.21
CA ASN A 64 -11.50 3.65 -11.81
C ASN A 64 -11.85 4.11 -13.24
N SER A 65 -11.71 5.42 -13.54
CA SER A 65 -11.96 5.95 -14.89
C SER A 65 -11.01 5.41 -15.96
N TYR A 66 -9.86 4.87 -15.55
CA TYR A 66 -8.92 4.15 -16.42
C TYR A 66 -9.19 2.64 -16.50
N HIS A 67 -10.33 2.17 -15.97
CA HIS A 67 -10.71 0.75 -15.90
C HIS A 67 -9.72 -0.12 -15.08
N ILE A 68 -9.03 0.49 -14.12
CA ILE A 68 -8.16 -0.19 -13.18
C ILE A 68 -8.88 -0.22 -11.81
N PRO A 69 -8.98 -1.39 -11.16
CA PRO A 69 -9.59 -1.47 -9.83
C PRO A 69 -8.89 -0.54 -8.84
N ALA A 70 -9.65 0.36 -8.22
CA ALA A 70 -9.14 1.23 -7.16
C ALA A 70 -9.35 0.59 -5.79
N ILE A 71 -8.38 0.76 -4.89
CA ILE A 71 -8.51 0.48 -3.47
C ILE A 71 -8.39 1.81 -2.71
N ALA A 72 -9.44 2.26 -2.06
CA ALA A 72 -9.39 3.45 -1.21
C ALA A 72 -8.94 3.06 0.21
N HIS A 73 -7.88 3.68 0.72
CA HIS A 73 -7.57 3.54 2.14
C HIS A 73 -8.59 4.34 2.97
N LEU A 74 -8.93 3.83 4.13
CA LEU A 74 -9.77 4.50 5.12
C LEU A 74 -9.20 4.27 6.51
N THR A 75 -8.99 5.35 7.27
CA THR A 75 -8.38 5.27 8.60
C THR A 75 -9.32 5.78 9.68
N CYS A 76 -9.26 5.19 10.87
CA CYS A 76 -10.05 5.62 12.01
C CYS A 76 -9.36 6.67 12.90
N ALA A 77 -8.02 6.67 12.98
CA ALA A 77 -7.30 7.56 13.88
C ALA A 77 -7.42 9.06 13.55
N SER A 78 -7.68 9.40 12.30
CA SER A 78 -7.80 10.79 11.84
C SER A 78 -9.21 11.21 11.47
N SER A 79 -10.23 10.39 11.81
CA SER A 79 -11.60 10.61 11.35
C SER A 79 -12.62 10.33 12.45
N THR A 80 -13.66 11.18 12.55
CA THR A 80 -14.84 10.86 13.33
C THR A 80 -15.68 9.78 12.67
N LYS A 81 -16.56 9.13 13.41
CA LYS A 81 -17.52 8.14 12.88
C LYS A 81 -18.37 8.72 11.76
N GLU A 82 -18.84 9.95 11.92
CA GLU A 82 -19.62 10.67 10.92
C GLU A 82 -18.79 10.87 9.62
N LYS A 83 -17.53 11.29 9.73
CA LYS A 83 -16.64 11.44 8.56
C LYS A 83 -16.43 10.12 7.85
N VAL A 84 -16.20 9.04 8.61
CA VAL A 84 -16.04 7.67 8.05
C VAL A 84 -17.30 7.28 7.28
N GLN A 85 -18.48 7.43 7.85
CA GLN A 85 -19.76 7.11 7.20
C GLN A 85 -19.98 7.94 5.94
N SER A 86 -19.64 9.23 5.97
CA SER A 86 -19.71 10.11 4.80
C SER A 86 -18.77 9.63 3.68
N VAL A 87 -17.56 9.22 4.01
CA VAL A 87 -16.59 8.69 3.02
C VAL A 87 -17.08 7.37 2.43
N ILE A 88 -17.60 6.44 3.26
CA ILE A 88 -18.16 5.17 2.78
C ILE A 88 -19.33 5.44 1.81
N ALA A 89 -20.22 6.38 2.11
CA ALA A 89 -21.31 6.75 1.22
C ALA A 89 -20.81 7.29 -0.11
N GLN A 90 -19.78 8.15 -0.13
CA GLN A 90 -19.16 8.67 -1.34
C GLN A 90 -18.47 7.56 -2.17
N LEU A 91 -17.77 6.61 -1.52
CA LEU A 91 -17.16 5.46 -2.20
C LEU A 91 -18.22 4.61 -2.89
N LYS A 92 -19.34 4.35 -2.21
CA LYS A 92 -20.49 3.61 -2.75
C LYS A 92 -21.14 4.32 -3.94
N GLU A 93 -21.38 5.63 -3.84
CA GLU A 93 -21.92 6.44 -4.94
C GLU A 93 -21.03 6.37 -6.20
N ARG A 94 -19.72 6.38 -6.03
CA ARG A 94 -18.74 6.31 -7.12
C ARG A 94 -18.36 4.88 -7.53
N LYS A 95 -19.03 3.87 -7.00
CA LYS A 95 -18.80 2.45 -7.29
C LYS A 95 -17.35 2.01 -7.04
N ILE A 96 -16.75 2.54 -5.98
CA ILE A 96 -15.46 2.10 -5.50
C ILE A 96 -15.72 0.97 -4.50
N GLU A 97 -15.41 -0.26 -4.91
CA GLU A 97 -15.83 -1.48 -4.22
C GLU A 97 -14.77 -2.02 -3.24
N ASN A 98 -13.55 -1.48 -3.26
CA ASN A 98 -12.45 -2.02 -2.48
C ASN A 98 -11.94 -0.98 -1.48
N ILE A 99 -11.85 -1.38 -0.21
CA ILE A 99 -11.38 -0.52 0.87
C ILE A 99 -10.26 -1.22 1.64
N LEU A 100 -9.14 -0.51 1.87
CA LEU A 100 -8.12 -0.92 2.82
C LEU A 100 -8.41 -0.21 4.15
N ALA A 101 -8.92 -0.96 5.12
CA ALA A 101 -9.30 -0.45 6.44
C ALA A 101 -8.11 -0.46 7.39
N LEU A 102 -7.76 0.70 7.93
CA LEU A 102 -6.57 0.90 8.75
C LEU A 102 -6.93 1.63 10.05
N ARG A 103 -6.15 1.40 11.12
CA ARG A 103 -6.21 2.30 12.26
C ARG A 103 -5.69 3.69 11.87
N GLY A 104 -4.59 3.75 11.13
CA GLY A 104 -3.82 4.94 10.85
C GLY A 104 -2.80 5.24 11.95
N ASP A 105 -1.91 6.20 11.68
CA ASP A 105 -0.91 6.67 12.64
C ASP A 105 -1.55 7.67 13.59
N ILE A 106 -1.23 7.53 14.88
CA ILE A 106 -1.66 8.46 15.92
C ILE A 106 -0.58 9.55 16.03
N PRO A 107 -0.88 10.83 15.75
CA PRO A 107 0.09 11.91 15.95
C PRO A 107 0.55 11.98 17.40
N GLU A 108 1.83 12.30 17.64
CA GLU A 108 2.45 12.31 18.99
C GLU A 108 1.70 13.12 20.04
N ASN A 109 0.93 14.14 19.63
CA ASN A 109 0.20 15.04 20.54
C ASN A 109 -1.31 14.99 20.32
N ALA A 110 -1.85 13.92 19.70
CA ALA A 110 -3.28 13.79 19.49
C ALA A 110 -3.96 13.10 20.67
N ASP A 111 -5.07 13.66 21.13
CA ASP A 111 -6.01 12.97 21.96
C ASP A 111 -6.72 11.90 21.13
N PHE A 112 -6.23 10.67 21.19
CA PHE A 112 -6.83 9.55 20.50
C PHE A 112 -6.97 8.35 21.46
N PRO A 113 -8.12 7.67 21.45
CA PRO A 113 -9.30 7.97 20.64
C PRO A 113 -10.21 9.03 21.28
N LEU A 114 -10.83 9.88 20.46
CA LEU A 114 -11.96 10.69 20.92
C LEU A 114 -13.23 9.85 21.00
N PRO A 115 -14.27 10.25 21.80
CA PRO A 115 -15.48 9.45 21.98
C PRO A 115 -16.25 9.15 20.70
N ASP A 116 -16.11 9.98 19.67
CA ASP A 116 -16.75 9.86 18.37
C ASP A 116 -15.87 9.18 17.30
N GLN A 117 -14.76 8.56 17.69
CA GLN A 117 -13.86 7.83 16.80
C GLN A 117 -13.95 6.32 17.01
N TYR A 118 -13.51 5.55 16.02
CA TYR A 118 -13.21 4.13 16.17
C TYR A 118 -11.81 3.99 16.75
N HIS A 119 -11.63 3.04 17.69
CA HIS A 119 -10.37 2.84 18.39
C HIS A 119 -9.41 1.92 17.61
N HIS A 120 -9.99 0.94 16.91
CA HIS A 120 -9.25 -0.09 16.20
C HIS A 120 -9.82 -0.31 14.79
N ALA A 121 -8.97 -0.74 13.86
CA ALA A 121 -9.39 -1.05 12.51
C ALA A 121 -10.50 -2.11 12.44
N ILE A 122 -10.58 -3.03 13.40
CA ILE A 122 -11.66 -4.03 13.47
C ILE A 122 -13.06 -3.39 13.63
N GLU A 123 -13.17 -2.27 14.32
CA GLU A 123 -14.42 -1.55 14.47
C GLU A 123 -14.81 -0.87 13.15
N LEU A 124 -13.81 -0.27 12.47
CA LEU A 124 -13.98 0.30 11.14
C LEU A 124 -14.38 -0.78 10.12
N ILE A 125 -13.76 -1.97 10.15
CA ILE A 125 -14.12 -3.09 9.27
C ILE A 125 -15.57 -3.50 9.46
N ARG A 126 -16.07 -3.54 10.69
CA ARG A 126 -17.48 -3.85 10.98
C ARG A 126 -18.40 -2.78 10.39
N GLU A 127 -18.09 -1.51 10.59
CA GLU A 127 -18.88 -0.40 10.01
C GLU A 127 -18.92 -0.47 8.48
N ILE A 128 -17.78 -0.78 7.81
CA ILE A 128 -17.75 -0.91 6.36
C ILE A 128 -18.62 -2.10 5.91
N LYS A 129 -18.56 -3.25 6.59
CA LYS A 129 -19.40 -4.42 6.30
C LYS A 129 -20.89 -4.14 6.44
N ASP A 130 -21.26 -3.44 7.49
CA ASP A 130 -22.67 -3.09 7.75
C ASP A 130 -23.20 -2.03 6.74
N SER A 131 -22.28 -1.27 6.12
CA SER A 131 -22.62 -0.22 5.16
C SER A 131 -22.83 -0.70 3.72
N GLY A 132 -22.31 -1.89 3.34
CA GLY A 132 -22.47 -2.41 1.99
C GLY A 132 -21.53 -3.57 1.64
N ASP A 133 -21.63 -4.00 0.39
CA ASP A 133 -20.84 -5.11 -0.16
C ASP A 133 -19.49 -4.59 -0.68
N PHE A 134 -18.55 -4.40 0.23
CA PHE A 134 -17.20 -3.98 -0.06
C PHE A 134 -16.21 -5.13 0.13
N CYS A 135 -15.23 -5.22 -0.77
CA CYS A 135 -14.05 -6.03 -0.54
C CYS A 135 -13.11 -5.30 0.42
N ILE A 136 -12.85 -5.89 1.58
CA ILE A 136 -12.11 -5.25 2.66
C ILE A 136 -10.74 -5.87 2.84
N GLY A 137 -9.69 -5.08 2.64
CA GLY A 137 -8.33 -5.39 3.02
C GLY A 137 -7.95 -4.79 4.37
N GLY A 138 -6.98 -5.40 5.02
CA GLY A 138 -6.33 -4.86 6.22
C GLY A 138 -4.83 -4.76 6.06
N ALA A 139 -4.16 -4.06 6.96
CA ALA A 139 -2.72 -4.04 7.03
C ALA A 139 -2.21 -5.11 8.01
N CYS A 140 -1.04 -5.65 7.70
CA CYS A 140 -0.32 -6.47 8.66
C CYS A 140 1.15 -6.06 8.72
N TYR A 141 1.71 -6.21 9.90
CA TYR A 141 3.13 -5.99 10.13
C TYR A 141 3.79 -7.37 10.15
N PRO A 142 4.78 -7.67 9.29
CA PRO A 142 5.47 -8.95 9.32
C PRO A 142 6.14 -9.25 10.66
N GLU A 143 6.29 -8.22 11.49
CA GLU A 143 6.86 -8.28 12.84
C GLU A 143 5.80 -8.48 13.96
N GLY A 144 4.49 -8.48 13.64
CA GLY A 144 3.39 -8.83 14.57
C GLY A 144 2.13 -7.98 14.46
N HIS A 145 1.02 -8.52 14.21
CA HIS A 145 -0.42 -8.30 14.31
C HIS A 145 -1.17 -8.39 12.97
N PRO A 146 -1.91 -9.49 12.73
CA PRO A 146 -2.95 -9.52 11.70
C PRO A 146 -4.28 -8.97 12.25
N GLU A 147 -4.97 -8.16 11.45
CA GLU A 147 -6.31 -7.68 11.78
C GLU A 147 -7.37 -8.72 11.36
N ALA A 148 -8.28 -9.06 12.26
CA ALA A 148 -9.34 -10.04 12.00
C ALA A 148 -10.48 -9.44 11.17
N GLY A 149 -11.01 -10.22 10.22
CA GLY A 149 -12.21 -9.87 9.47
C GLY A 149 -11.99 -9.31 8.08
N CYS A 150 -10.74 -9.28 7.59
CA CYS A 150 -10.39 -8.88 6.24
C CYS A 150 -10.44 -10.06 5.26
N GLU A 151 -10.64 -9.78 3.99
CA GLU A 151 -10.57 -10.74 2.89
C GLU A 151 -9.14 -10.94 2.38
N TYR A 152 -8.27 -9.97 2.58
CA TYR A 152 -6.83 -10.02 2.29
C TYR A 152 -6.07 -9.08 3.22
N LEU A 153 -4.76 -9.24 3.27
CA LEU A 153 -3.85 -8.38 4.03
C LEU A 153 -2.76 -7.82 3.11
N THR A 154 -2.36 -6.57 3.35
CA THR A 154 -1.16 -5.98 2.74
C THR A 154 -0.13 -5.73 3.83
N THR A 155 1.13 -6.16 3.62
CA THR A 155 2.16 -5.98 4.64
C THR A 155 2.68 -4.56 4.67
N GLN A 156 3.18 -4.11 5.82
CA GLN A 156 4.12 -3.00 5.88
C GLN A 156 5.36 -3.38 5.06
N MET A 157 6.08 -2.37 4.51
CA MET A 157 7.32 -2.58 3.79
C MET A 157 8.37 -3.31 4.64
N PHE A 158 9.18 -4.11 3.99
CA PHE A 158 10.33 -4.80 4.58
C PHE A 158 11.45 -4.90 3.54
N PHE A 159 12.69 -5.15 3.99
CA PHE A 159 13.87 -5.19 3.12
C PHE A 159 14.54 -6.58 3.09
N ASP A 160 14.02 -7.53 3.86
CA ASP A 160 14.46 -8.92 3.88
C ASP A 160 13.27 -9.85 3.72
N ASN A 161 13.22 -10.62 2.64
CA ASN A 161 12.13 -11.54 2.33
C ASN A 161 11.97 -12.65 3.39
N ASN A 162 13.04 -12.99 4.13
CA ASN A 162 12.94 -13.95 5.23
C ASN A 162 11.99 -13.48 6.35
N ILE A 163 11.83 -12.16 6.54
CA ILE A 163 10.86 -11.59 7.48
C ILE A 163 9.44 -11.96 7.03
N TYR A 164 9.14 -11.79 5.74
CA TYR A 164 7.85 -12.16 5.16
C TYR A 164 7.59 -13.67 5.25
N TYR A 165 8.55 -14.51 4.89
CA TYR A 165 8.39 -15.96 4.94
C TYR A 165 8.14 -16.47 6.37
N ARG A 166 8.85 -15.94 7.36
CA ARG A 166 8.62 -16.23 8.79
C ARG A 166 7.26 -15.79 9.26
N PHE A 167 6.79 -14.62 8.80
CA PHE A 167 5.46 -14.12 9.11
C PHE A 167 4.39 -15.05 8.54
N MET A 168 4.49 -15.46 7.28
CA MET A 168 3.56 -16.38 6.62
C MET A 168 3.49 -17.72 7.35
N TYR A 169 4.64 -18.27 7.73
CA TYR A 169 4.68 -19.49 8.52
C TYR A 169 3.92 -19.36 9.85
N LYS A 170 4.13 -18.27 10.58
CA LYS A 170 3.41 -17.99 11.84
C LYS A 170 1.92 -17.76 11.63
N ALA A 171 1.54 -17.08 10.55
CA ALA A 171 0.14 -16.83 10.21
C ALA A 171 -0.60 -18.15 9.94
N LEU A 172 0.00 -19.02 9.13
CA LEU A 172 -0.54 -20.37 8.84
C LEU A 172 -0.68 -21.22 10.09
N GLN A 173 0.31 -21.21 11.01
CA GLN A 173 0.22 -21.91 12.30
C GLN A 173 -0.95 -21.42 13.17
N LYS A 174 -1.38 -20.18 13.00
CA LYS A 174 -2.53 -19.59 13.71
C LYS A 174 -3.85 -19.73 12.95
N GLY A 175 -3.87 -20.48 11.83
CA GLY A 175 -5.06 -20.69 11.03
C GLY A 175 -5.48 -19.49 10.19
N ILE A 176 -4.56 -18.57 9.91
CA ILE A 176 -4.80 -17.42 9.02
C ILE A 176 -4.48 -17.86 7.59
N HIS A 177 -5.50 -17.90 6.74
CA HIS A 177 -5.42 -18.38 5.36
C HIS A 177 -5.80 -17.33 4.32
N VAL A 178 -6.06 -16.09 4.73
CA VAL A 178 -6.33 -15.00 3.80
C VAL A 178 -5.07 -14.66 2.99
N PRO A 179 -5.22 -14.24 1.72
CA PRO A 179 -4.08 -13.79 0.93
C PRO A 179 -3.32 -12.66 1.63
N VAL A 180 -1.99 -12.74 1.63
CA VAL A 180 -1.11 -11.70 2.19
C VAL A 180 -0.24 -11.17 1.08
N VAL A 181 -0.46 -9.91 0.72
CA VAL A 181 0.27 -9.21 -0.36
C VAL A 181 1.48 -8.49 0.24
N PRO A 182 2.72 -8.88 -0.08
CA PRO A 182 3.91 -8.17 0.38
C PRO A 182 4.01 -6.78 -0.23
N GLY A 183 4.24 -5.80 0.62
CA GLY A 183 4.49 -4.42 0.24
C GLY A 183 5.99 -4.16 0.04
N ILE A 184 6.39 -3.81 -1.15
CA ILE A 184 7.79 -3.56 -1.53
C ILE A 184 8.01 -2.07 -1.76
N MET A 185 9.00 -1.50 -1.08
CA MET A 185 9.34 -0.09 -1.21
C MET A 185 10.67 0.10 -1.95
N PRO A 186 10.66 0.59 -3.19
CA PRO A 186 11.88 0.95 -3.89
C PRO A 186 12.48 2.21 -3.25
N VAL A 187 13.65 2.08 -2.66
CA VAL A 187 14.34 3.21 -2.03
C VAL A 187 15.24 3.91 -3.04
N THR A 188 14.87 5.11 -3.41
CA THR A 188 15.53 5.88 -4.47
C THR A 188 16.43 7.01 -3.96
N ASN A 189 16.54 7.19 -2.65
CA ASN A 189 17.51 8.11 -2.04
C ASN A 189 17.84 7.67 -0.60
N ALA A 190 19.05 8.03 -0.11
CA ALA A 190 19.54 7.64 1.21
C ALA A 190 18.70 8.22 2.37
N ALA A 191 18.09 9.38 2.20
CA ALA A 191 17.28 9.99 3.25
C ALA A 191 16.01 9.17 3.55
N GLN A 192 15.46 8.48 2.55
CA GLN A 192 14.32 7.57 2.76
C GLN A 192 14.67 6.45 3.74
N VAL A 193 15.88 5.88 3.66
CA VAL A 193 16.33 4.80 4.56
C VAL A 193 16.30 5.25 6.01
N LYS A 194 16.93 6.37 6.30
CA LYS A 194 16.99 6.92 7.67
C LYS A 194 15.59 7.18 8.22
N ARG A 195 14.72 7.79 7.39
CA ARG A 195 13.33 8.07 7.79
C ARG A 195 12.53 6.77 8.00
N THR A 196 12.70 5.79 7.13
CA THR A 196 11.99 4.51 7.24
C THR A 196 12.38 3.79 8.52
N ILE A 197 13.68 3.68 8.83
CA ILE A 197 14.17 3.05 10.07
C ILE A 197 13.59 3.77 11.30
N SER A 198 13.58 5.10 11.31
CA SER A 198 13.07 5.87 12.43
C SER A 198 11.56 5.74 12.66
N LEU A 199 10.79 5.54 11.60
CA LEU A 199 9.33 5.45 11.67
C LEU A 199 8.82 4.02 11.92
N THR A 200 9.49 3.02 11.41
CA THR A 200 8.97 1.64 11.38
C THR A 200 9.78 0.67 12.24
N GLY A 201 10.99 1.06 12.69
CA GLY A 201 11.89 0.13 13.37
C GLY A 201 12.37 -1.04 12.49
N ASN A 202 12.11 -0.99 11.19
CA ASN A 202 12.42 -2.09 10.27
C ASN A 202 13.91 -2.41 10.24
N LEU A 203 14.22 -3.69 10.29
CA LEU A 203 15.58 -4.18 10.10
C LEU A 203 15.99 -3.99 8.64
N VAL A 204 17.10 -3.29 8.43
CA VAL A 204 17.69 -3.09 7.11
C VAL A 204 18.88 -4.04 6.95
N PRO A 205 18.85 -4.96 5.96
CA PRO A 205 19.95 -5.91 5.74
C PRO A 205 21.26 -5.22 5.45
N ALA A 206 22.37 -5.83 5.89
CA ALA A 206 23.74 -5.33 5.63
C ALA A 206 24.01 -5.12 4.13
N LYS A 207 23.48 -6.03 3.26
CA LYS A 207 23.55 -5.89 1.79
C LYS A 207 22.96 -4.55 1.33
N PHE A 208 21.81 -4.16 1.87
CA PHE A 208 21.17 -2.91 1.47
C PHE A 208 21.88 -1.67 2.05
N LEU A 209 22.36 -1.75 3.30
CA LEU A 209 23.16 -0.67 3.89
C LEU A 209 24.41 -0.39 3.07
N SER A 210 25.11 -1.44 2.59
CA SER A 210 26.28 -1.28 1.72
C SER A 210 25.96 -0.58 0.40
N ILE A 211 24.75 -0.78 -0.15
CA ILE A 211 24.27 -0.06 -1.33
C ILE A 211 24.08 1.43 -1.00
N VAL A 212 23.44 1.73 0.13
CA VAL A 212 23.19 3.10 0.57
C VAL A 212 24.52 3.84 0.85
N ASP A 213 25.44 3.18 1.53
CA ASP A 213 26.75 3.75 1.84
C ASP A 213 27.56 4.03 0.57
N ARG A 214 27.46 3.16 -0.44
CA ARG A 214 28.22 3.30 -1.68
C ARG A 214 27.63 4.31 -2.66
N PHE A 215 26.31 4.38 -2.77
CA PHE A 215 25.62 5.14 -3.82
C PHE A 215 24.77 6.31 -3.29
N GLY A 216 24.64 6.45 -1.97
CA GLY A 216 23.70 7.39 -1.36
C GLY A 216 23.93 8.87 -1.70
N ASP A 217 25.17 9.25 -1.99
CA ASP A 217 25.55 10.61 -2.37
C ASP A 217 25.32 10.92 -3.87
N ASN A 218 25.04 9.89 -4.68
CA ASN A 218 24.72 10.05 -6.10
C ASN A 218 23.25 9.66 -6.34
N PRO A 219 22.34 10.65 -6.57
CA PRO A 219 20.91 10.38 -6.71
C PRO A 219 20.54 9.40 -7.83
N ASP A 220 21.21 9.48 -8.98
CA ASP A 220 20.91 8.61 -10.11
C ASP A 220 21.38 7.18 -9.85
N ALA A 221 22.59 7.01 -9.30
CA ALA A 221 23.13 5.71 -8.92
C ALA A 221 22.28 5.07 -7.79
N MET A 222 21.88 5.85 -6.78
CA MET A 222 21.02 5.35 -5.69
C MET A 222 19.65 4.93 -6.21
N LYS A 223 19.05 5.71 -7.11
CA LYS A 223 17.78 5.38 -7.75
C LYS A 223 17.90 4.05 -8.52
N GLN A 224 18.93 3.91 -9.34
CA GLN A 224 19.15 2.69 -10.10
C GLN A 224 19.36 1.47 -9.19
N ALA A 225 20.19 1.61 -8.15
CA ALA A 225 20.47 0.53 -7.21
C ALA A 225 19.22 0.15 -6.38
N GLY A 226 18.41 1.12 -5.98
CA GLY A 226 17.16 0.88 -5.27
C GLY A 226 16.11 0.18 -6.12
N ILE A 227 15.99 0.52 -7.40
CA ILE A 227 15.13 -0.20 -8.36
C ILE A 227 15.61 -1.65 -8.52
N ALA A 228 16.92 -1.86 -8.70
CA ALA A 228 17.49 -3.20 -8.84
C ALA A 228 17.24 -4.06 -7.59
N TYR A 229 17.42 -3.49 -6.39
CA TYR A 229 17.17 -4.20 -5.13
C TYR A 229 15.70 -4.59 -4.98
N ALA A 230 14.77 -3.67 -5.22
CA ALA A 230 13.33 -3.96 -5.17
C ALA A 230 12.92 -5.01 -6.22
N THR A 231 13.49 -4.96 -7.42
CA THR A 231 13.25 -5.96 -8.46
C THR A 231 13.74 -7.34 -8.01
N GLU A 232 14.94 -7.45 -7.43
CA GLU A 232 15.49 -8.70 -6.90
C GLU A 232 14.59 -9.27 -5.78
N GLN A 233 14.10 -8.42 -4.85
CA GLN A 233 13.14 -8.84 -3.83
C GLN A 233 11.88 -9.46 -4.44
N ILE A 234 11.31 -8.80 -5.45
CA ILE A 234 10.08 -9.24 -6.13
C ILE A 234 10.31 -10.58 -6.84
N ILE A 235 11.44 -10.72 -7.57
CA ILE A 235 11.78 -11.97 -8.24
C ILE A 235 11.90 -13.12 -7.24
N ASP A 236 12.58 -12.91 -6.11
CA ASP A 236 12.71 -13.93 -5.06
C ASP A 236 11.35 -14.32 -4.47
N LEU A 237 10.47 -13.35 -4.20
CA LEU A 237 9.12 -13.61 -3.71
C LEU A 237 8.32 -14.45 -4.70
N ILE A 238 8.31 -14.09 -5.99
CA ILE A 238 7.59 -14.82 -7.03
C ILE A 238 8.16 -16.23 -7.22
N ALA A 239 9.49 -16.38 -7.21
CA ALA A 239 10.16 -17.68 -7.31
C ALA A 239 9.81 -18.62 -6.13
N ASN A 240 9.41 -18.07 -4.99
CA ASN A 240 8.95 -18.79 -3.82
C ASN A 240 7.42 -18.90 -3.72
N GLY A 241 6.69 -18.67 -4.82
CA GLY A 241 5.24 -18.87 -4.93
C GLY A 241 4.37 -17.73 -4.38
N VAL A 242 4.95 -16.54 -4.22
CA VAL A 242 4.22 -15.33 -3.81
C VAL A 242 3.82 -14.55 -5.06
N ASN A 243 2.61 -14.76 -5.55
CA ASN A 243 2.18 -14.24 -6.85
C ASN A 243 1.64 -12.80 -6.82
N HIS A 244 1.33 -12.25 -5.65
CA HIS A 244 0.71 -10.93 -5.53
C HIS A 244 1.65 -9.95 -4.86
N ILE A 245 2.04 -8.88 -5.58
CA ILE A 245 3.04 -7.90 -5.12
C ILE A 245 2.42 -6.51 -5.09
N HIS A 246 2.69 -5.75 -4.04
CA HIS A 246 2.30 -4.34 -3.92
C HIS A 246 3.53 -3.43 -3.88
N ILE A 247 3.59 -2.43 -4.77
CA ILE A 247 4.72 -1.50 -4.85
C ILE A 247 4.32 -0.15 -4.22
N TYR A 248 5.01 0.25 -3.18
CA TYR A 248 4.94 1.59 -2.60
C TYR A 248 5.66 2.59 -3.50
N SER A 249 4.98 3.01 -4.56
CA SER A 249 5.57 3.77 -5.67
C SER A 249 5.99 5.20 -5.33
N MET A 250 5.53 5.74 -4.21
CA MET A 250 5.80 7.11 -3.77
C MET A 250 5.44 8.18 -4.84
N ASN A 251 4.34 7.96 -5.57
CA ASN A 251 3.90 8.80 -6.71
C ASN A 251 4.96 8.95 -7.81
N LYS A 252 5.79 7.91 -8.03
CA LYS A 252 6.85 7.88 -9.03
C LYS A 252 6.58 6.83 -10.11
N PRO A 253 5.79 7.14 -11.15
CA PRO A 253 5.49 6.19 -12.23
C PRO A 253 6.74 5.67 -12.95
N ASP A 254 7.78 6.49 -13.04
CA ASP A 254 9.06 6.13 -13.64
C ASP A 254 9.79 5.03 -12.87
N VAL A 255 9.71 5.05 -11.53
CA VAL A 255 10.30 4.01 -10.67
C VAL A 255 9.48 2.72 -10.76
N ALA A 256 8.15 2.81 -10.62
CA ALA A 256 7.26 1.66 -10.77
C ALA A 256 7.40 1.02 -12.16
N GLY A 257 7.42 1.86 -13.22
CA GLY A 257 7.60 1.41 -14.60
C GLY A 257 8.92 0.71 -14.84
N ALA A 258 10.03 1.19 -14.26
CA ALA A 258 11.33 0.53 -14.37
C ALA A 258 11.31 -0.86 -13.73
N ILE A 259 10.71 -1.01 -12.54
CA ILE A 259 10.55 -2.32 -11.89
C ILE A 259 9.68 -3.25 -12.75
N MET A 260 8.50 -2.78 -13.18
CA MET A 260 7.57 -3.58 -13.99
C MET A 260 8.17 -3.97 -15.34
N ASN A 261 9.02 -3.13 -15.94
CA ASN A 261 9.74 -3.47 -17.17
C ASN A 261 10.81 -4.57 -16.94
N ASN A 262 11.49 -4.55 -15.79
CA ASN A 262 12.42 -5.62 -15.42
C ASN A 262 11.71 -6.97 -15.16
N LEU A 263 10.39 -6.96 -15.00
CA LEU A 263 9.56 -8.14 -14.74
C LEU A 263 8.67 -8.50 -15.95
N SER A 264 8.91 -7.92 -17.13
CA SER A 264 8.03 -8.02 -18.31
C SER A 264 7.73 -9.44 -18.77
N ASP A 265 8.64 -10.38 -18.58
CA ASP A 265 8.47 -11.78 -18.93
C ASP A 265 7.91 -12.63 -17.79
N ILE A 266 7.86 -12.07 -16.57
CA ILE A 266 7.30 -12.70 -15.37
C ILE A 266 5.87 -12.22 -15.13
N TYR A 267 5.61 -10.92 -15.37
CA TYR A 267 4.32 -10.28 -15.22
C TYR A 267 3.75 -9.89 -16.58
N VAL A 268 2.71 -10.59 -17.02
CA VAL A 268 2.00 -10.28 -18.26
C VAL A 268 0.97 -9.19 -17.98
N ARG A 269 1.13 -8.04 -18.60
CA ARG A 269 0.21 -6.89 -18.51
C ARG A 269 -1.00 -7.17 -19.42
N GLU A 270 -2.17 -7.27 -18.83
CA GLU A 270 -3.44 -7.40 -19.54
C GLU A 270 -4.02 -6.04 -19.95
#